data_384312ea9e3948bcb9f7243db0ef96e6
#
_entry.id   384312ea9e3948bcb9f7243db0ef96e6
#
_cell.length_a   1.000
_cell.length_b   1.000
_cell.length_c   1.000
_cell.angle_alpha   90.00
_cell.angle_beta   90.00
_cell.angle_gamma   90.00
#
_symmetry.space_group_name_H-M   'P 1'
#
loop_
_entity.id
_entity.type
_entity.pdbx_description
1 polymer ?
#
loop_
_entity_poly.entity_id
_entity_poly.type
_entity_poly.pdbx_seq_one_letter_code
_entity_poly.pdbx_strand_id
1 'polypeptide(L)'
;MMKLGIQMFSVKNMLMEDPIKALKAVSEVGYKYIETAVMPPQPGQKPDLGIGFGLPAAQMKQLLNDYGVKAIGSHAYYPDMEVMKARLEYQKEVGVPTIGAAASFFTDEDDVKRQCETFNKLGEMSKQLGIRFYYHNHFHEFQKMNGKTVYDIMLENTDPDLVFFELDTYWAVRAGMDPVSVMDKLGKRLIMLHQKDLPADYNLAINLFDGIIDGNESITMNTFMGLFMANPAHGQAFAEVGTGTLPIQSYIDKANELNVEYIVLEQDFTKRGELESITYSMEAFKKYKGVE
;
A
#
# COMPACT_ATOMS: atom_id res chain seq x y z
N MET A 1 0.55 -15.13 14.28
CA MET A 1 0.12 -15.25 12.87
C MET A 1 -0.34 -13.89 12.40
N MET A 2 -0.06 -13.54 11.16
CA MET A 2 -0.55 -12.31 10.56
C MET A 2 -2.02 -12.44 10.17
N LYS A 3 -2.74 -11.33 10.27
CA LYS A 3 -4.13 -11.21 9.81
C LYS A 3 -4.15 -10.86 8.33
N LEU A 4 -4.99 -11.57 7.55
CA LEU A 4 -5.15 -11.27 6.12
C LEU A 4 -6.10 -10.11 5.92
N GLY A 5 -5.60 -9.08 5.25
CA GLY A 5 -6.37 -7.94 4.77
C GLY A 5 -6.40 -7.85 3.24
N ILE A 6 -7.13 -6.87 2.74
CA ILE A 6 -7.15 -6.49 1.33
C ILE A 6 -7.11 -4.98 1.18
N GLN A 7 -6.25 -4.50 0.27
CA GLN A 7 -6.31 -3.12 -0.21
C GLN A 7 -7.48 -3.01 -1.19
N MET A 8 -8.40 -2.09 -0.90
CA MET A 8 -9.64 -1.93 -1.67
C MET A 8 -9.40 -1.47 -3.12
N PHE A 9 -8.21 -0.98 -3.45
CA PHE A 9 -7.81 -0.72 -4.83
C PHE A 9 -7.83 -1.98 -5.72
N SER A 10 -7.72 -3.17 -5.12
CA SER A 10 -7.86 -4.46 -5.82
C SER A 10 -9.24 -4.66 -6.48
N VAL A 11 -10.23 -3.90 -6.05
CA VAL A 11 -11.60 -3.90 -6.58
C VAL A 11 -12.03 -2.49 -7.03
N LYS A 12 -11.06 -1.73 -7.60
CA LYS A 12 -11.24 -0.30 -7.94
C LYS A 12 -12.39 -0.01 -8.89
N ASN A 13 -12.67 -0.90 -9.86
CA ASN A 13 -13.79 -0.70 -10.79
C ASN A 13 -15.12 -0.88 -10.06
N MET A 14 -15.22 -1.90 -9.19
CA MET A 14 -16.40 -2.08 -8.33
C MET A 14 -16.56 -0.91 -7.35
N LEU A 15 -15.47 -0.39 -6.78
CA LEU A 15 -15.51 0.79 -5.90
C LEU A 15 -15.98 2.05 -6.63
N MET A 16 -15.56 2.26 -7.87
CA MET A 16 -16.01 3.41 -8.68
C MET A 16 -17.49 3.30 -9.06
N GLU A 17 -18.01 2.09 -9.23
CA GLU A 17 -19.40 1.85 -9.55
C GLU A 17 -20.31 1.99 -8.32
N ASP A 18 -20.00 1.27 -7.23
CA ASP A 18 -20.75 1.29 -5.98
C ASP A 18 -19.86 0.84 -4.81
N PRO A 19 -19.28 1.77 -4.03
CA PRO A 19 -18.38 1.45 -2.93
C PRO A 19 -18.99 0.52 -1.87
N ILE A 20 -20.29 0.65 -1.62
CA ILE A 20 -20.97 -0.15 -0.60
C ILE A 20 -21.13 -1.59 -1.07
N LYS A 21 -21.49 -1.79 -2.34
CA LYS A 21 -21.55 -3.13 -2.94
C LYS A 21 -20.18 -3.78 -3.03
N ALA A 22 -19.14 -2.99 -3.36
CA ALA A 22 -17.76 -3.48 -3.38
C ALA A 22 -17.33 -3.98 -1.99
N LEU A 23 -17.59 -3.22 -0.92
CA LEU A 23 -17.28 -3.62 0.45
C LEU A 23 -18.04 -4.90 0.85
N LYS A 24 -19.33 -4.98 0.51
CA LYS A 24 -20.14 -6.17 0.76
C LYS A 24 -19.54 -7.39 0.05
N ALA A 25 -19.21 -7.29 -1.24
CA ALA A 25 -18.63 -8.37 -2.02
C ALA A 25 -17.29 -8.85 -1.44
N VAL A 26 -16.41 -7.91 -1.04
CA VAL A 26 -15.14 -8.21 -0.36
C VAL A 26 -15.37 -8.98 0.95
N SER A 27 -16.37 -8.56 1.75
CA SER A 27 -16.70 -9.25 3.00
C SER A 27 -17.25 -10.66 2.76
N GLU A 28 -18.05 -10.86 1.70
CA GLU A 28 -18.62 -12.17 1.31
C GLU A 28 -17.55 -13.15 0.80
N VAL A 29 -16.46 -12.65 0.18
CA VAL A 29 -15.26 -13.48 -0.13
C VAL A 29 -14.57 -13.96 1.13
N GLY A 30 -14.70 -13.24 2.25
CA GLY A 30 -14.16 -13.62 3.56
C GLY A 30 -13.08 -12.69 4.10
N TYR A 31 -12.75 -11.58 3.43
CA TYR A 31 -11.82 -10.58 3.97
C TYR A 31 -12.45 -9.84 5.15
N LYS A 32 -11.78 -9.93 6.30
CA LYS A 32 -12.23 -9.27 7.55
C LYS A 32 -11.52 -7.95 7.82
N TYR A 33 -10.42 -7.72 7.15
CA TYR A 33 -9.60 -6.54 7.30
C TYR A 33 -9.45 -5.86 5.94
N ILE A 34 -9.68 -4.56 5.90
CA ILE A 34 -9.53 -3.77 4.68
C ILE A 34 -8.57 -2.61 4.92
N GLU A 35 -7.78 -2.34 3.94
CA GLU A 35 -7.12 -1.07 3.76
C GLU A 35 -7.82 -0.30 2.65
N THR A 36 -8.05 0.99 2.84
CA THR A 36 -8.78 1.81 1.87
C THR A 36 -7.83 2.75 1.13
N ALA A 37 -8.30 3.33 0.02
CA ALA A 37 -7.55 4.33 -0.73
C ALA A 37 -8.41 5.58 -0.95
N VAL A 38 -7.89 6.73 -0.55
CA VAL A 38 -8.52 8.02 -0.82
C VAL A 38 -7.83 8.64 -2.04
N MET A 39 -8.53 8.66 -3.15
CA MET A 39 -8.01 9.22 -4.39
C MET A 39 -7.93 10.75 -4.32
N PRO A 40 -6.96 11.37 -5.01
CA PRO A 40 -6.94 12.82 -5.19
C PRO A 40 -8.25 13.30 -5.80
N PRO A 41 -8.79 14.46 -5.36
CA PRO A 41 -10.01 15.00 -5.93
C PRO A 41 -9.78 15.40 -7.39
N GLN A 42 -10.80 15.24 -8.22
CA GLN A 42 -10.78 15.78 -9.57
C GLN A 42 -10.80 17.32 -9.53
N PRO A 43 -10.30 18.01 -10.57
CA PRO A 43 -10.35 19.46 -10.62
C PRO A 43 -11.75 20.00 -10.32
N GLY A 44 -11.85 20.88 -9.33
CA GLY A 44 -13.12 21.48 -8.87
C GLY A 44 -13.92 20.66 -7.86
N GLN A 45 -13.48 19.45 -7.52
CA GLN A 45 -14.07 18.65 -6.44
C GLN A 45 -13.41 18.96 -5.09
N LYS A 46 -14.19 18.83 -4.02
CA LYS A 46 -13.64 18.87 -2.66
C LYS A 46 -12.95 17.53 -2.34
N PRO A 47 -11.85 17.55 -1.53
CA PRO A 47 -11.23 16.31 -1.08
C PRO A 47 -12.21 15.48 -0.23
N ASP A 48 -12.18 14.16 -0.40
CA ASP A 48 -12.82 13.26 0.56
C ASP A 48 -12.05 13.32 1.88
N LEU A 49 -12.73 13.70 2.94
CA LEU A 49 -12.19 13.77 4.30
C LEU A 49 -12.32 12.44 5.06
N GLY A 50 -12.96 11.44 4.43
CA GLY A 50 -13.14 10.11 4.98
C GLY A 50 -12.04 9.13 4.57
N ILE A 51 -12.47 7.91 4.32
CA ILE A 51 -11.62 6.79 3.90
C ILE A 51 -12.00 6.25 2.51
N GLY A 52 -12.48 7.10 1.62
CA GLY A 52 -12.76 6.74 0.23
C GLY A 52 -14.19 6.28 -0.07
N PHE A 53 -15.12 6.34 0.89
CA PHE A 53 -16.52 5.91 0.72
C PHE A 53 -17.53 7.07 0.66
N GLY A 54 -17.10 8.30 0.90
CA GLY A 54 -17.98 9.47 0.89
C GLY A 54 -19.07 9.48 1.97
N LEU A 55 -18.95 8.64 3.00
CA LEU A 55 -19.92 8.51 4.08
C LEU A 55 -19.49 9.29 5.32
N PRO A 56 -20.43 9.84 6.12
CA PRO A 56 -20.14 10.32 7.47
C PRO A 56 -19.54 9.22 8.36
N ALA A 57 -18.66 9.57 9.28
CA ALA A 57 -17.93 8.61 10.11
C ALA A 57 -18.83 7.61 10.86
N ALA A 58 -19.93 8.08 11.45
CA ALA A 58 -20.89 7.22 12.16
C ALA A 58 -21.54 6.18 11.22
N GLN A 59 -21.88 6.58 9.98
CA GLN A 59 -22.45 5.67 8.98
C GLN A 59 -21.41 4.67 8.49
N MET A 60 -20.17 5.13 8.26
CA MET A 60 -19.08 4.24 7.87
C MET A 60 -18.79 3.19 8.94
N LYS A 61 -18.72 3.61 10.20
CA LYS A 61 -18.54 2.70 11.35
C LYS A 61 -19.65 1.67 11.44
N GLN A 62 -20.91 2.08 11.24
CA GLN A 62 -22.05 1.16 11.24
C GLN A 62 -21.92 0.17 10.07
N LEU A 63 -21.60 0.63 8.87
CA LEU A 63 -21.45 -0.20 7.68
C LEU A 63 -20.35 -1.26 7.85
N LEU A 64 -19.20 -0.89 8.41
CA LEU A 64 -18.12 -1.83 8.71
C LEU A 64 -18.58 -2.92 9.71
N ASN A 65 -19.32 -2.52 10.74
CA ASN A 65 -19.88 -3.46 11.72
C ASN A 65 -20.91 -4.41 11.09
N ASP A 66 -21.80 -3.89 10.25
CA ASP A 66 -22.87 -4.67 9.60
C ASP A 66 -22.29 -5.76 8.67
N TYR A 67 -21.15 -5.48 8.03
CA TYR A 67 -20.46 -6.47 7.19
C TYR A 67 -19.35 -7.26 7.91
N GLY A 68 -19.14 -7.01 9.21
CA GLY A 68 -18.12 -7.71 10.00
C GLY A 68 -16.69 -7.45 9.54
N VAL A 69 -16.43 -6.26 8.98
CA VAL A 69 -15.15 -5.84 8.43
C VAL A 69 -14.54 -4.76 9.31
N LYS A 70 -13.21 -4.75 9.41
CA LYS A 70 -12.44 -3.70 10.10
C LYS A 70 -11.53 -2.99 9.10
N ALA A 71 -11.63 -1.67 9.04
CA ALA A 71 -10.65 -0.86 8.34
C ALA A 71 -9.39 -0.74 9.21
N ILE A 72 -8.25 -1.24 8.70
CA ILE A 72 -6.97 -1.28 9.41
C ILE A 72 -6.05 -0.13 9.00
N GLY A 73 -6.24 0.42 7.83
CA GLY A 73 -5.46 1.51 7.27
C GLY A 73 -6.20 2.24 6.16
N SER A 74 -5.64 3.36 5.77
CA SER A 74 -6.11 4.13 4.64
C SER A 74 -4.93 4.81 3.95
N HIS A 75 -4.72 4.51 2.67
CA HIS A 75 -3.86 5.31 1.81
C HIS A 75 -4.50 6.67 1.58
N ALA A 76 -3.85 7.73 2.00
CA ALA A 76 -4.37 9.08 1.93
C ALA A 76 -3.50 9.99 1.07
N TYR A 77 -4.14 10.77 0.23
CA TYR A 77 -3.52 11.93 -0.38
C TYR A 77 -3.53 13.08 0.63
N TYR A 78 -2.37 13.73 0.83
CA TYR A 78 -2.18 14.78 1.85
C TYR A 78 -1.82 16.13 1.20
N PRO A 79 -2.80 16.83 0.61
CA PRO A 79 -2.54 18.09 -0.09
C PRO A 79 -2.12 19.22 0.86
N ASP A 80 -2.65 19.22 2.08
CA ASP A 80 -2.33 20.16 3.16
C ASP A 80 -2.66 19.59 4.54
N MET A 81 -2.17 20.26 5.58
CA MET A 81 -2.29 19.81 6.96
C MET A 81 -3.71 19.91 7.52
N GLU A 82 -4.55 20.83 7.04
CA GLU A 82 -5.94 20.98 7.49
C GLU A 82 -6.79 19.80 6.99
N VAL A 83 -6.61 19.39 5.73
CA VAL A 83 -7.25 18.19 5.18
C VAL A 83 -6.82 16.95 5.96
N MET A 84 -5.52 16.84 6.27
CA MET A 84 -5.02 15.70 7.05
C MET A 84 -5.59 15.66 8.46
N LYS A 85 -5.68 16.81 9.13
CA LYS A 85 -6.30 16.89 10.46
C LYS A 85 -7.75 16.40 10.43
N ALA A 86 -8.54 16.87 9.48
CA ALA A 86 -9.93 16.44 9.33
C ALA A 86 -10.06 14.93 9.05
N ARG A 87 -9.17 14.36 8.21
CA ARG A 87 -9.12 12.91 7.98
C ARG A 87 -8.75 12.12 9.23
N LEU A 88 -7.78 12.59 9.99
CA LEU A 88 -7.37 11.93 11.23
C LEU A 88 -8.50 11.94 12.28
N GLU A 89 -9.25 13.04 12.39
CA GLU A 89 -10.43 13.11 13.25
C GLU A 89 -11.52 12.13 12.81
N TYR A 90 -11.78 12.07 11.50
CA TYR A 90 -12.70 11.09 10.90
C TYR A 90 -12.25 9.65 11.19
N GLN A 91 -10.98 9.32 10.94
CA GLN A 91 -10.46 7.97 11.18
C GLN A 91 -10.52 7.57 12.65
N LYS A 92 -10.23 8.50 13.56
CA LYS A 92 -10.39 8.28 15.00
C LYS A 92 -11.84 7.92 15.37
N GLU A 93 -12.82 8.62 14.80
CA GLU A 93 -14.24 8.34 15.03
C GLU A 93 -14.67 6.98 14.48
N VAL A 94 -14.23 6.63 13.27
CA VAL A 94 -14.48 5.30 12.67
C VAL A 94 -13.75 4.20 13.41
N GLY A 95 -12.57 4.49 13.97
CA GLY A 95 -11.72 3.52 14.66
C GLY A 95 -10.65 2.89 13.76
N VAL A 96 -10.20 3.60 12.71
CA VAL A 96 -9.11 3.15 11.82
C VAL A 96 -7.75 3.46 12.46
N PRO A 97 -6.91 2.45 12.74
CA PRO A 97 -5.72 2.63 13.58
C PRO A 97 -4.50 3.19 12.84
N THR A 98 -4.50 3.19 11.50
CA THR A 98 -3.34 3.64 10.73
C THR A 98 -3.75 4.48 9.52
N ILE A 99 -2.88 5.41 9.10
CA ILE A 99 -3.02 6.23 7.89
C ILE A 99 -1.68 6.27 7.17
N GLY A 100 -1.68 6.13 5.86
CA GLY A 100 -0.46 6.04 5.07
C GLY A 100 -0.38 6.98 3.89
N ALA A 101 0.85 7.36 3.55
CA ALA A 101 1.19 7.93 2.27
C ALA A 101 1.37 6.80 1.24
N ALA A 102 0.53 6.77 0.20
CA ALA A 102 0.56 5.72 -0.81
C ALA A 102 1.76 5.82 -1.76
N ALA A 103 2.23 7.03 -2.04
CA ALA A 103 3.39 7.32 -2.86
C ALA A 103 3.81 8.77 -2.71
N SER A 104 5.10 9.04 -2.91
CA SER A 104 5.65 10.38 -3.10
C SER A 104 6.70 10.34 -4.20
N PHE A 105 6.85 11.42 -4.93
CA PHE A 105 7.85 11.54 -5.98
C PHE A 105 8.89 12.58 -5.58
N PHE A 106 10.16 12.30 -5.88
CA PHE A 106 11.28 13.04 -5.37
C PHE A 106 12.17 13.52 -6.51
N THR A 107 12.57 14.78 -6.46
CA THR A 107 13.43 15.38 -7.50
C THR A 107 14.91 15.18 -7.22
N ASP A 108 15.30 15.21 -5.96
CA ASP A 108 16.68 15.07 -5.47
C ASP A 108 16.70 14.68 -3.99
N GLU A 109 17.88 14.45 -3.44
CA GLU A 109 18.07 14.05 -2.03
C GLU A 109 17.55 15.10 -1.04
N ASP A 110 17.71 16.39 -1.35
CA ASP A 110 17.21 17.45 -0.47
C ASP A 110 15.68 17.51 -0.47
N ASP A 111 15.06 17.18 -1.59
CA ASP A 111 13.61 17.03 -1.66
C ASP A 111 13.13 15.84 -0.84
N VAL A 112 13.81 14.69 -0.86
CA VAL A 112 13.51 13.56 0.01
C VAL A 112 13.52 13.99 1.47
N LYS A 113 14.57 14.71 1.91
CA LYS A 113 14.69 15.19 3.30
C LYS A 113 13.56 16.15 3.68
N ARG A 114 13.20 17.11 2.80
CA ARG A 114 12.05 18.01 3.04
C ARG A 114 10.73 17.26 3.18
N GLN A 115 10.52 16.23 2.35
CA GLN A 115 9.32 15.40 2.48
C GLN A 115 9.33 14.54 3.75
N CYS A 116 10.50 14.05 4.20
CA CYS A 116 10.64 13.39 5.49
C CYS A 116 10.25 14.27 6.68
N GLU A 117 10.56 15.58 6.64
CA GLU A 117 10.08 16.52 7.65
C GLU A 117 8.55 16.60 7.66
N THR A 118 7.92 16.53 6.49
CA THR A 118 6.46 16.49 6.37
C THR A 118 5.90 15.19 6.93
N PHE A 119 6.53 14.04 6.64
CA PHE A 119 6.12 12.74 7.20
C PHE A 119 6.25 12.72 8.73
N ASN A 120 7.31 13.29 9.29
CA ASN A 120 7.46 13.43 10.74
C ASN A 120 6.30 14.26 11.36
N LYS A 121 5.93 15.37 10.72
CA LYS A 121 4.79 16.19 11.16
C LYS A 121 3.47 15.42 11.09
N LEU A 122 3.23 14.69 10.00
CA LEU A 122 2.05 13.83 9.85
C LEU A 122 2.03 12.71 10.90
N GLY A 123 3.18 12.11 11.18
CA GLY A 123 3.34 11.12 12.23
C GLY A 123 3.02 11.66 13.62
N GLU A 124 3.51 12.86 13.92
CA GLU A 124 3.22 13.52 15.21
C GLU A 124 1.72 13.83 15.37
N MET A 125 1.08 14.40 14.34
CA MET A 125 -0.36 14.66 14.35
C MET A 125 -1.18 13.38 14.53
N SER A 126 -0.80 12.31 13.83
CA SER A 126 -1.46 11.01 13.89
C SER A 126 -1.33 10.39 15.30
N LYS A 127 -0.12 10.43 15.87
CA LYS A 127 0.20 9.92 17.23
C LYS A 127 -0.63 10.59 18.31
N GLN A 128 -0.90 11.90 18.20
CA GLN A 128 -1.76 12.63 19.16
C GLN A 128 -3.20 12.09 19.21
N LEU A 129 -3.65 11.46 18.12
CA LEU A 129 -4.98 10.85 18.02
C LEU A 129 -4.96 9.32 18.24
N GLY A 130 -3.79 8.74 18.53
CA GLY A 130 -3.61 7.31 18.70
C GLY A 130 -3.58 6.54 17.36
N ILE A 131 -3.30 7.22 16.26
CA ILE A 131 -3.19 6.66 14.91
C ILE A 131 -1.70 6.60 14.55
N ARG A 132 -1.26 5.51 13.89
CA ARG A 132 0.11 5.41 13.36
C ARG A 132 0.15 5.90 11.93
N PHE A 133 1.13 6.75 11.60
CA PHE A 133 1.41 7.16 10.24
C PHE A 133 2.42 6.18 9.61
N TYR A 134 2.18 5.75 8.35
CA TYR A 134 3.10 4.89 7.61
C TYR A 134 3.32 5.39 6.18
N TYR A 135 4.41 4.92 5.58
CA TYR A 135 4.73 5.09 4.17
C TYR A 135 4.64 3.74 3.46
N HIS A 136 3.95 3.71 2.31
CA HIS A 136 3.90 2.56 1.40
C HIS A 136 4.84 2.80 0.22
N ASN A 137 5.63 1.81 -0.13
CA ASN A 137 6.57 1.91 -1.24
C ASN A 137 6.04 1.28 -2.53
N HIS A 138 6.55 1.84 -3.62
CA HIS A 138 6.59 1.19 -4.92
C HIS A 138 8.04 0.85 -5.27
N PHE A 139 8.37 0.75 -6.57
CA PHE A 139 9.75 0.49 -7.01
C PHE A 139 10.63 1.74 -6.95
N HIS A 140 10.07 2.92 -7.15
CA HIS A 140 10.83 4.15 -7.36
C HIS A 140 11.53 4.67 -6.10
N GLU A 141 11.09 4.30 -4.91
CA GLU A 141 11.80 4.62 -3.66
C GLU A 141 13.13 3.86 -3.52
N PHE A 142 13.34 2.83 -4.32
CA PHE A 142 14.63 2.13 -4.39
C PHE A 142 15.57 2.71 -5.45
N GLN A 143 15.17 3.76 -6.17
CA GLN A 143 16.07 4.57 -6.99
C GLN A 143 17.19 5.13 -6.13
N LYS A 144 18.43 5.20 -6.70
CA LYS A 144 19.59 5.74 -5.99
C LYS A 144 19.78 7.22 -6.25
N MET A 145 19.95 7.99 -5.19
CA MET A 145 20.39 9.38 -5.20
C MET A 145 21.71 9.47 -4.42
N ASN A 146 22.78 9.94 -5.06
CA ASN A 146 24.11 10.01 -4.46
C ASN A 146 24.60 8.68 -3.83
N GLY A 147 24.24 7.54 -4.43
CA GLY A 147 24.67 6.21 -3.99
C GLY A 147 23.81 5.56 -2.92
N LYS A 148 22.84 6.26 -2.33
CA LYS A 148 21.82 5.73 -1.40
C LYS A 148 20.48 5.61 -2.09
N THR A 149 19.69 4.60 -1.70
CA THR A 149 18.29 4.55 -2.17
C THR A 149 17.48 5.67 -1.50
N VAL A 150 16.45 6.18 -2.19
CA VAL A 150 15.48 7.10 -1.59
C VAL A 150 14.90 6.49 -0.31
N TYR A 151 14.63 5.18 -0.32
CA TYR A 151 14.14 4.45 0.84
C TYR A 151 15.09 4.52 2.03
N ASP A 152 16.42 4.38 1.80
CA ASP A 152 17.42 4.54 2.86
C ASP A 152 17.48 5.97 3.40
N ILE A 153 17.41 6.97 2.49
CA ILE A 153 17.37 8.37 2.90
C ILE A 153 16.14 8.66 3.76
N MET A 154 14.97 8.08 3.40
CA MET A 154 13.77 8.20 4.22
C MET A 154 13.94 7.57 5.61
N LEU A 155 14.54 6.39 5.69
CA LEU A 155 14.79 5.72 6.98
C LEU A 155 15.70 6.53 7.89
N GLU A 156 16.71 7.19 7.32
CA GLU A 156 17.68 8.02 8.06
C GLU A 156 17.10 9.37 8.50
N ASN A 157 16.11 9.91 7.80
CA ASN A 157 15.58 11.26 8.01
C ASN A 157 14.15 11.29 8.58
N THR A 158 13.58 10.13 8.93
CA THR A 158 12.29 10.05 9.61
C THR A 158 12.42 9.48 11.01
N ASP A 159 11.66 10.03 11.94
CA ASP A 159 11.63 9.58 13.33
C ASP A 159 11.00 8.17 13.42
N PRO A 160 11.71 7.17 13.99
CA PRO A 160 11.23 5.80 14.09
C PRO A 160 9.99 5.61 14.99
N ASP A 161 9.68 6.56 15.85
CA ASP A 161 8.51 6.54 16.72
C ASP A 161 7.29 7.27 16.11
N LEU A 162 7.46 7.89 14.93
CA LEU A 162 6.45 8.68 14.24
C LEU A 162 6.10 8.10 12.87
N VAL A 163 7.10 7.62 12.12
CA VAL A 163 6.92 7.15 10.74
C VAL A 163 7.21 5.66 10.65
N PHE A 164 6.20 4.90 10.36
CA PHE A 164 6.27 3.46 10.12
C PHE A 164 6.26 3.14 8.63
N PHE A 165 6.37 1.87 8.28
CA PHE A 165 6.39 1.42 6.90
C PHE A 165 5.44 0.24 6.67
N GLU A 166 4.77 0.31 5.56
CA GLU A 166 4.12 -0.81 4.91
C GLU A 166 5.00 -1.21 3.72
N LEU A 167 5.55 -2.41 3.76
CA LEU A 167 6.42 -2.89 2.69
C LEU A 167 5.59 -3.60 1.62
N ASP A 168 5.60 -3.07 0.41
CA ASP A 168 5.19 -3.83 -0.76
C ASP A 168 6.34 -4.70 -1.25
N THR A 169 6.19 -6.00 -1.04
CA THR A 169 7.21 -7.00 -1.37
C THR A 169 7.40 -7.16 -2.87
N TYR A 170 6.31 -7.06 -3.64
CA TYR A 170 6.35 -7.15 -5.09
C TYR A 170 7.14 -5.98 -5.70
N TRP A 171 6.85 -4.76 -5.28
CA TRP A 171 7.55 -3.58 -5.77
C TRP A 171 9.02 -3.56 -5.35
N ALA A 172 9.36 -4.08 -4.17
CA ALA A 172 10.76 -4.27 -3.78
C ALA A 172 11.48 -5.24 -4.74
N VAL A 173 10.87 -6.39 -5.10
CA VAL A 173 11.41 -7.31 -6.10
C VAL A 173 11.53 -6.64 -7.47
N ARG A 174 10.53 -5.84 -7.88
CA ARG A 174 10.56 -5.09 -9.15
C ARG A 174 11.62 -3.99 -9.19
N ALA A 175 12.16 -3.62 -8.05
CA ALA A 175 13.31 -2.72 -7.91
C ALA A 175 14.65 -3.46 -7.73
N GLY A 176 14.68 -4.78 -7.89
CA GLY A 176 15.89 -5.60 -7.70
C GLY A 176 16.30 -5.79 -6.24
N MET A 177 15.40 -5.50 -5.28
CA MET A 177 15.66 -5.68 -3.86
C MET A 177 15.19 -7.07 -3.38
N ASP A 178 15.87 -7.59 -2.35
CA ASP A 178 15.38 -8.74 -1.60
C ASP A 178 14.44 -8.27 -0.47
N PRO A 179 13.13 -8.60 -0.52
CA PRO A 179 12.18 -8.17 0.50
C PRO A 179 12.55 -8.60 1.92
N VAL A 180 13.16 -9.77 2.10
CA VAL A 180 13.58 -10.25 3.44
C VAL A 180 14.64 -9.32 4.02
N SER A 181 15.63 -8.91 3.21
CA SER A 181 16.66 -7.96 3.63
C SER A 181 16.07 -6.57 3.94
N VAL A 182 15.05 -6.13 3.18
CA VAL A 182 14.35 -4.87 3.45
C VAL A 182 13.58 -4.96 4.78
N MET A 183 12.89 -6.09 5.05
CA MET A 183 12.20 -6.33 6.32
C MET A 183 13.16 -6.27 7.51
N ASP A 184 14.35 -6.88 7.40
CA ASP A 184 15.37 -6.82 8.46
C ASP A 184 15.81 -5.38 8.75
N LYS A 185 16.00 -4.59 7.70
CA LYS A 185 16.37 -3.17 7.82
C LYS A 185 15.26 -2.34 8.50
N LEU A 186 14.00 -2.60 8.18
CA LEU A 186 12.84 -1.91 8.77
C LEU A 186 12.62 -2.29 10.24
N GLY A 187 12.83 -3.55 10.58
CA GLY A 187 12.65 -4.06 11.94
C GLY A 187 11.29 -3.68 12.52
N LYS A 188 11.28 -3.01 13.67
CA LYS A 188 10.05 -2.59 14.38
C LYS A 188 9.24 -1.50 13.68
N ARG A 189 9.80 -0.85 12.67
CA ARG A 189 9.08 0.15 11.87
C ARG A 189 8.18 -0.49 10.81
N LEU A 190 8.36 -1.78 10.49
CA LEU A 190 7.50 -2.54 9.60
C LEU A 190 6.21 -2.92 10.33
N ILE A 191 5.06 -2.42 9.87
CA ILE A 191 3.77 -2.69 10.52
C ILE A 191 2.80 -3.49 9.67
N MET A 192 2.95 -3.45 8.34
CA MET A 192 2.12 -4.18 7.39
C MET A 192 2.95 -4.61 6.18
N LEU A 193 2.50 -5.65 5.49
CA LEU A 193 2.98 -6.03 4.17
C LEU A 193 1.89 -5.86 3.13
N HIS A 194 2.22 -5.31 1.97
CA HIS A 194 1.45 -5.54 0.75
C HIS A 194 2.01 -6.74 0.00
N GLN A 195 1.11 -7.59 -0.45
CA GLN A 195 1.47 -8.80 -1.19
C GLN A 195 0.73 -8.87 -2.52
N LYS A 196 1.51 -8.90 -3.57
CA LYS A 196 1.15 -9.21 -4.95
C LYS A 196 1.95 -10.43 -5.39
N ASP A 197 1.72 -10.95 -6.60
CA ASP A 197 2.55 -12.03 -7.15
C ASP A 197 3.01 -11.72 -8.58
N LEU A 198 4.11 -12.35 -9.02
CA LEU A 198 4.72 -12.13 -10.32
C LEU A 198 4.41 -13.33 -11.23
N PRO A 199 3.82 -13.13 -12.44
CA PRO A 199 3.48 -14.24 -13.32
C PRO A 199 4.68 -15.10 -13.69
N ALA A 200 4.48 -16.42 -13.73
CA ALA A 200 5.53 -17.38 -14.10
C ALA A 200 5.98 -17.26 -15.57
N ASP A 201 5.11 -16.74 -16.43
CA ASP A 201 5.37 -16.50 -17.85
C ASP A 201 5.88 -15.08 -18.14
N TYR A 202 6.15 -14.28 -17.10
CA TYR A 202 6.75 -12.96 -17.29
C TYR A 202 8.18 -13.09 -17.81
N ASN A 203 8.42 -12.55 -19.00
CA ASN A 203 9.66 -12.76 -19.77
C ASN A 203 10.48 -11.48 -19.99
N LEU A 204 10.12 -10.38 -19.32
CA LEU A 204 10.87 -9.14 -19.33
C LEU A 204 11.75 -9.03 -18.08
N ALA A 205 12.61 -8.01 -18.01
CA ALA A 205 13.41 -7.76 -16.83
C ALA A 205 12.54 -7.59 -15.59
N ILE A 206 12.84 -8.34 -14.53
CA ILE A 206 12.11 -8.25 -13.25
C ILE A 206 12.46 -6.92 -12.59
N ASN A 207 13.75 -6.61 -12.47
CA ASN A 207 14.21 -5.32 -11.98
C ASN A 207 13.96 -4.25 -13.05
N LEU A 208 13.13 -3.27 -12.72
CA LEU A 208 12.74 -2.20 -13.64
C LEU A 208 13.91 -1.27 -13.98
N PHE A 209 14.93 -1.19 -13.13
CA PHE A 209 16.15 -0.41 -13.39
C PHE A 209 17.11 -1.12 -14.38
N ASP A 210 16.85 -2.36 -14.76
CA ASP A 210 17.64 -3.10 -15.76
C ASP A 210 17.14 -2.77 -17.18
N GLY A 211 17.23 -1.49 -17.56
CA GLY A 211 16.98 -1.01 -18.92
C GLY A 211 15.52 -0.66 -19.25
N ILE A 212 14.61 -0.65 -18.26
CA ILE A 212 13.22 -0.24 -18.45
C ILE A 212 13.03 1.20 -17.96
N ILE A 213 13.53 1.52 -16.76
CA ILE A 213 13.51 2.84 -16.15
C ILE A 213 14.95 3.31 -15.97
N ASP A 214 15.27 4.52 -16.39
CA ASP A 214 16.57 5.12 -16.08
C ASP A 214 16.60 5.54 -14.60
N GLY A 215 17.36 4.79 -13.81
CA GLY A 215 17.53 5.08 -12.38
C GLY A 215 18.41 6.31 -12.09
N ASN A 216 19.02 6.95 -13.11
CA ASN A 216 19.80 8.17 -12.94
C ASN A 216 18.96 9.45 -13.09
N GLU A 217 17.77 9.35 -13.66
CA GLU A 217 16.82 10.45 -13.79
C GLU A 217 15.76 10.38 -12.69
N SER A 218 15.28 11.55 -12.22
CA SER A 218 14.19 11.60 -11.24
C SER A 218 12.92 10.93 -11.79
N ILE A 219 12.41 9.96 -11.07
CA ILE A 219 11.16 9.29 -11.44
C ILE A 219 10.01 10.19 -11.02
N THR A 220 9.26 10.68 -11.99
CA THR A 220 8.07 11.51 -11.78
C THR A 220 6.80 10.68 -11.82
N MET A 221 5.67 11.26 -11.41
CA MET A 221 4.35 10.66 -11.61
C MET A 221 4.11 10.26 -13.07
N ASN A 222 4.56 11.07 -14.03
CA ASN A 222 4.40 10.75 -15.46
C ASN A 222 5.25 9.54 -15.87
N THR A 223 6.49 9.45 -15.39
CA THR A 223 7.37 8.28 -15.61
C THR A 223 6.73 7.03 -15.03
N PHE A 224 6.25 7.13 -13.79
CA PHE A 224 5.56 6.04 -13.09
C PHE A 224 4.30 5.58 -13.84
N MET A 225 3.40 6.50 -14.18
CA MET A 225 2.19 6.18 -14.93
C MET A 225 2.50 5.66 -16.34
N GLY A 226 3.55 6.19 -16.97
CA GLY A 226 4.03 5.75 -18.28
C GLY A 226 4.42 4.27 -18.31
N LEU A 227 4.96 3.74 -17.22
CA LEU A 227 5.27 2.32 -17.08
C LEU A 227 4.02 1.43 -17.31
N PHE A 228 2.88 1.85 -16.79
CA PHE A 228 1.63 1.09 -16.90
C PHE A 228 0.85 1.36 -18.19
N MET A 229 0.88 2.60 -18.67
CA MET A 229 0.06 3.05 -19.80
C MET A 229 0.74 2.83 -21.15
N ALA A 230 2.05 3.06 -21.24
CA ALA A 230 2.79 2.98 -22.49
C ALA A 230 3.23 1.55 -22.86
N ASN A 231 3.31 0.63 -21.90
CA ASN A 231 3.66 -0.76 -22.16
C ASN A 231 2.69 -1.71 -21.43
N PRO A 232 1.65 -2.21 -22.13
CA PRO A 232 0.70 -3.17 -21.56
C PRO A 232 1.36 -4.42 -20.96
N ALA A 233 2.57 -4.80 -21.42
CA ALA A 233 3.30 -5.95 -20.86
C ALA A 233 3.73 -5.70 -19.40
N HIS A 234 3.97 -4.45 -18.98
CA HIS A 234 4.24 -4.14 -17.59
C HIS A 234 2.97 -4.12 -16.74
N GLY A 235 1.84 -3.66 -17.29
CA GLY A 235 0.52 -3.77 -16.65
C GLY A 235 0.02 -5.21 -16.54
N GLN A 236 0.64 -6.16 -17.25
CA GLN A 236 0.35 -7.60 -17.16
C GLN A 236 1.31 -8.35 -16.23
N ALA A 237 2.23 -7.66 -15.57
CA ALA A 237 3.22 -8.24 -14.67
C ALA A 237 2.64 -8.58 -13.27
N PHE A 238 1.33 -8.80 -13.16
CA PHE A 238 0.65 -9.17 -11.93
C PHE A 238 -0.05 -10.52 -12.08
N ALA A 239 0.14 -11.37 -11.08
CA ALA A 239 -0.57 -12.64 -10.93
C ALA A 239 -1.36 -12.63 -9.61
N GLU A 240 -2.42 -13.39 -9.56
CA GLU A 240 -3.11 -13.67 -8.30
C GLU A 240 -2.15 -14.41 -7.36
N VAL A 241 -2.15 -14.03 -6.10
CA VAL A 241 -1.29 -14.64 -5.06
C VAL A 241 -1.38 -16.16 -5.11
N GLY A 242 -0.22 -16.81 -5.15
CA GLY A 242 -0.08 -18.26 -5.21
C GLY A 242 -0.15 -18.85 -6.62
N THR A 243 -0.32 -18.02 -7.66
CA THR A 243 -0.22 -18.47 -9.08
C THR A 243 1.04 -17.97 -9.76
N GLY A 244 1.83 -17.15 -9.09
CA GLY A 244 3.09 -16.60 -9.59
C GLY A 244 4.33 -17.31 -9.04
N THR A 245 5.43 -16.56 -8.99
CA THR A 245 6.77 -17.12 -8.70
C THR A 245 7.41 -16.55 -7.43
N LEU A 246 6.79 -15.57 -6.77
CA LEU A 246 7.39 -14.97 -5.58
C LEU A 246 7.40 -15.97 -4.41
N PRO A 247 8.48 -16.02 -3.60
CA PRO A 247 8.58 -16.93 -2.46
C PRO A 247 7.79 -16.40 -1.24
N ILE A 248 6.47 -16.26 -1.41
CA ILE A 248 5.56 -15.59 -0.46
C ILE A 248 5.62 -16.21 0.93
N GLN A 249 5.77 -17.55 1.03
CA GLN A 249 5.91 -18.19 2.34
C GLN A 249 7.12 -17.67 3.12
N SER A 250 8.25 -17.42 2.46
CA SER A 250 9.43 -16.87 3.14
C SER A 250 9.22 -15.44 3.63
N TYR A 251 8.43 -14.65 2.91
CA TYR A 251 8.04 -13.30 3.34
C TYR A 251 7.13 -13.36 4.58
N ILE A 252 6.16 -14.27 4.56
CA ILE A 252 5.26 -14.53 5.70
C ILE A 252 6.05 -14.98 6.92
N ASP A 253 6.98 -15.92 6.76
CA ASP A 253 7.79 -16.43 7.87
C ASP A 253 8.62 -15.31 8.51
N LYS A 254 9.28 -14.49 7.66
CA LYS A 254 10.06 -13.35 8.13
C LYS A 254 9.23 -12.28 8.83
N ALA A 255 8.07 -11.95 8.27
CA ALA A 255 7.17 -10.97 8.85
C ALA A 255 6.61 -11.43 10.20
N ASN A 256 6.32 -12.73 10.37
CA ASN A 256 5.92 -13.30 11.65
C ASN A 256 7.06 -13.23 12.69
N GLU A 257 8.32 -13.44 12.30
CA GLU A 257 9.48 -13.24 13.19
C GLU A 257 9.56 -11.80 13.71
N LEU A 258 9.25 -10.84 12.85
CA LEU A 258 9.24 -9.41 13.19
C LEU A 258 7.95 -8.95 13.88
N ASN A 259 6.98 -9.85 14.10
CA ASN A 259 5.66 -9.57 14.67
C ASN A 259 4.84 -8.56 13.87
N VAL A 260 4.94 -8.59 12.55
CA VAL A 260 4.07 -7.81 11.66
C VAL A 260 2.63 -8.31 11.80
N GLU A 261 1.69 -7.37 11.97
CA GLU A 261 0.31 -7.71 12.32
C GLU A 261 -0.53 -8.11 11.10
N TYR A 262 -0.29 -7.47 9.94
CA TYR A 262 -1.13 -7.65 8.75
C TYR A 262 -0.31 -7.97 7.52
N ILE A 263 -0.88 -8.87 6.69
CA ILE A 263 -0.53 -9.04 5.28
C ILE A 263 -1.75 -8.65 4.45
N VAL A 264 -1.57 -7.71 3.55
CA VAL A 264 -2.66 -7.08 2.78
C VAL A 264 -2.51 -7.48 1.31
N LEU A 265 -3.50 -8.19 0.77
CA LEU A 265 -3.58 -8.43 -0.67
C LEU A 265 -3.73 -7.10 -1.40
N GLU A 266 -2.92 -6.88 -2.43
CA GLU A 266 -3.20 -5.86 -3.43
C GLU A 266 -3.04 -6.42 -4.84
N GLN A 267 -4.02 -6.17 -5.71
CA GLN A 267 -4.04 -6.58 -7.11
C GLN A 267 -4.28 -5.37 -7.99
N ASP A 268 -3.19 -4.80 -8.56
CA ASP A 268 -3.29 -3.59 -9.38
C ASP A 268 -3.95 -3.83 -10.72
N PHE A 269 -3.73 -5.01 -11.28
CA PHE A 269 -4.28 -5.44 -12.55
C PHE A 269 -4.58 -6.95 -12.53
N THR A 270 -5.67 -7.33 -13.16
CA THR A 270 -6.03 -8.75 -13.37
C THR A 270 -6.63 -8.94 -14.77
N LYS A 271 -6.38 -10.11 -15.38
CA LYS A 271 -7.06 -10.56 -16.59
C LYS A 271 -8.44 -11.19 -16.30
N ARG A 272 -8.76 -11.38 -15.02
CA ARG A 272 -10.03 -11.91 -14.52
C ARG A 272 -10.97 -10.78 -14.13
N GLY A 273 -12.20 -11.09 -13.75
CA GLY A 273 -13.01 -10.13 -12.98
C GLY A 273 -12.39 -9.89 -11.59
N GLU A 274 -12.51 -8.66 -11.06
CA GLU A 274 -11.90 -8.28 -9.79
C GLU A 274 -12.32 -9.22 -8.64
N LEU A 275 -13.62 -9.56 -8.55
CA LEU A 275 -14.12 -10.46 -7.51
C LEU A 275 -13.57 -11.88 -7.65
N GLU A 276 -13.44 -12.39 -8.86
CA GLU A 276 -12.82 -13.70 -9.13
C GLU A 276 -11.34 -13.66 -8.70
N SER A 277 -10.61 -12.63 -9.08
CA SER A 277 -9.18 -12.47 -8.76
C SER A 277 -8.91 -12.48 -7.25
N ILE A 278 -9.64 -11.66 -6.48
CA ILE A 278 -9.46 -11.61 -5.02
C ILE A 278 -9.91 -12.90 -4.33
N THR A 279 -10.87 -13.63 -4.91
CA THR A 279 -11.28 -14.95 -4.42
C THR A 279 -10.17 -15.98 -4.62
N TYR A 280 -9.51 -16.00 -5.78
CA TYR A 280 -8.34 -16.86 -6.02
C TYR A 280 -7.23 -16.60 -5.00
N SER A 281 -6.90 -15.34 -4.78
CA SER A 281 -5.87 -14.95 -3.81
C SER A 281 -6.25 -15.34 -2.37
N MET A 282 -7.52 -15.19 -1.98
CA MET A 282 -8.02 -15.64 -0.68
C MET A 282 -7.79 -17.15 -0.49
N GLU A 283 -8.17 -17.97 -1.49
CA GLU A 283 -7.99 -19.42 -1.42
C GLU A 283 -6.50 -19.84 -1.40
N ALA A 284 -5.63 -19.05 -2.01
CA ALA A 284 -4.19 -19.26 -1.93
C ALA A 284 -3.65 -18.94 -0.53
N PHE A 285 -4.07 -17.82 0.06
CA PHE A 285 -3.64 -17.43 1.41
C PHE A 285 -4.01 -18.46 2.48
N LYS A 286 -5.14 -19.15 2.36
CA LYS A 286 -5.53 -20.26 3.26
C LYS A 286 -4.53 -21.42 3.29
N LYS A 287 -3.65 -21.53 2.30
CA LYS A 287 -2.64 -22.58 2.18
C LYS A 287 -1.29 -22.19 2.78
N TYR A 288 -1.03 -20.89 2.96
CA TYR A 288 0.18 -20.42 3.59
C TYR A 288 0.11 -20.57 5.12
N LYS A 289 1.24 -20.96 5.71
CA LYS A 289 1.38 -21.04 7.17
C LYS A 289 1.64 -19.65 7.73
N GLY A 290 1.08 -19.34 8.90
CA GLY A 290 1.35 -18.09 9.59
C GLY A 290 0.45 -16.92 9.19
N VAL A 291 -0.61 -17.17 8.44
CA VAL A 291 -1.68 -16.22 8.09
C VAL A 291 -3.02 -16.75 8.59
N GLU A 292 -3.91 -15.88 9.07
CA GLU A 292 -5.27 -16.19 9.55
C GLU A 292 -6.32 -15.23 8.99
#